data_544f0b9d02ee9a838b218e5ba62349fd
#
_entry.id   544f0b9d02ee9a838b218e5ba62349fd
#
_cell.length_a   1.000
_cell.length_b   1.000
_cell.length_c   1.000
_cell.angle_alpha   90.00
_cell.angle_beta   90.00
_cell.angle_gamma   90.00
#
_symmetry.space_group_name_H-M   'P 1'
#
loop_
_entity.id
_entity.type
_entity.pdbx_description
1 polymer ?
#
loop_
_entity_poly.entity_id
_entity_poly.type
_entity_poly.pdbx_seq_one_letter_code
_entity_poly.pdbx_strand_id
1 'polypeptide(L)'
;WGGYSQLGHRMPFDVATGGDLSTDNKSNQSAPFLVSSDGRYIWSDTPFRFTADRRGITVESSVPVSARSGGKSLREAFLIAAQRHFKSKGKSPAPEMFSAPQYNTWIELGYDQSQQGVLDYAQALLDNGFPAGVIMIDDNWHRHHGSLSFDMERFPDPKQMVDRLHEMGFKVMLWVSPFVTPDSPLCKDLASKRMLIRDRDGRPAVISWWNGRSACYDFTNPAACDYYKEGLRSLQERYGIDGFKFDGGDTYFYTGDIVSFDEEATPVDHLQAWSRIGLDFPFNEYRASYGLAGEPLAERLSDKNCTWDDLGKLVPDMIAAGLLGYPYACPDMIGGGELTSFSDNADIDGMMVVRSAQVHALMPMMQFSVAPWRVLGGAELEACRKAAALHVKM
;
A
#
# COMPACT_ATOMS: atom_id res chain seq x y z
N TRP A 1 -2.89 21.22 -7.29
CA TRP A 1 -2.46 19.85 -7.01
C TRP A 1 -2.77 19.47 -5.56
N GLY A 2 -2.92 18.16 -5.27
CA GLY A 2 -3.02 17.66 -3.91
C GLY A 2 -4.32 16.91 -3.58
N GLY A 3 -4.58 16.66 -2.31
CA GLY A 3 -5.72 15.90 -1.80
C GLY A 3 -5.52 14.40 -1.89
N TYR A 4 -5.36 13.84 -3.08
CA TYR A 4 -5.24 12.41 -3.34
C TYR A 4 -4.10 12.09 -4.30
N SER A 5 -3.30 11.06 -4.03
CA SER A 5 -2.29 10.57 -4.99
C SER A 5 -2.92 10.03 -6.26
N GLN A 6 -4.02 9.28 -6.16
CA GLN A 6 -4.72 8.65 -7.28
C GLN A 6 -5.35 9.65 -8.29
N LEU A 7 -5.39 10.93 -7.96
CA LEU A 7 -5.85 11.98 -8.89
C LEU A 7 -4.70 12.70 -9.62
N GLY A 8 -3.47 12.22 -9.51
CA GLY A 8 -2.30 12.81 -10.15
C GLY A 8 -2.48 13.04 -11.64
N HIS A 9 -3.04 12.04 -12.34
CA HIS A 9 -3.33 12.12 -13.78
C HIS A 9 -4.38 13.18 -14.17
N ARG A 10 -5.08 13.78 -13.20
CA ARG A 10 -6.00 14.90 -13.38
C ARG A 10 -5.41 16.26 -12.97
N MET A 11 -4.17 16.27 -12.51
CA MET A 11 -3.49 17.48 -12.06
C MET A 11 -2.65 18.11 -13.19
N PRO A 12 -2.62 19.45 -13.28
CA PRO A 12 -3.35 20.43 -12.48
C PRO A 12 -4.85 20.35 -12.69
N PHE A 13 -5.65 20.57 -11.62
CA PHE A 13 -7.10 20.49 -11.70
C PHE A 13 -7.66 21.61 -12.61
N ASP A 14 -8.11 21.25 -13.80
CA ASP A 14 -8.68 22.14 -14.81
C ASP A 14 -10.14 21.82 -15.15
N VAL A 15 -10.62 20.65 -14.73
CA VAL A 15 -12.02 20.24 -14.74
C VAL A 15 -12.48 19.99 -13.31
N ALA A 16 -13.77 20.06 -13.06
CA ALA A 16 -14.32 19.83 -11.71
C ALA A 16 -13.83 18.49 -11.15
N THR A 17 -12.99 18.57 -10.14
CA THR A 17 -12.34 17.42 -9.50
C THR A 17 -12.29 17.66 -8.00
N GLY A 18 -12.49 16.63 -7.20
CA GLY A 18 -12.43 16.76 -5.75
C GLY A 18 -12.88 15.49 -5.03
N GLY A 19 -13.16 15.64 -3.75
CA GLY A 19 -13.65 14.56 -2.90
C GLY A 19 -13.73 14.99 -1.44
N ASP A 20 -14.16 14.05 -0.63
CA ASP A 20 -14.27 14.18 0.81
C ASP A 20 -13.15 13.38 1.49
N LEU A 21 -12.13 14.06 1.97
CA LEU A 21 -10.98 13.44 2.62
C LEU A 21 -11.30 12.77 3.97
N SER A 22 -12.49 13.00 4.52
CA SER A 22 -12.90 12.41 5.80
C SER A 22 -13.40 10.97 5.67
N THR A 23 -13.93 10.60 4.50
CA THR A 23 -14.61 9.31 4.30
C THR A 23 -14.10 8.52 3.11
N ASP A 24 -13.34 9.14 2.21
CA ASP A 24 -12.84 8.51 1.00
C ASP A 24 -11.37 8.90 0.78
N ASN A 25 -10.47 7.94 0.88
CA ASN A 25 -9.05 8.09 0.57
C ASN A 25 -8.69 7.60 -0.83
N LYS A 26 -9.68 7.23 -1.65
CA LYS A 26 -9.51 6.69 -3.01
C LYS A 26 -8.64 5.42 -3.06
N SER A 27 -8.69 4.62 -1.99
CA SER A 27 -7.88 3.40 -1.83
C SER A 27 -6.36 3.64 -1.99
N ASN A 28 -5.90 4.84 -1.70
CA ASN A 28 -4.49 5.23 -1.75
C ASN A 28 -4.15 6.27 -0.68
N GLN A 29 -3.01 6.95 -0.88
CA GLN A 29 -2.57 7.99 0.01
C GLN A 29 -3.37 9.27 -0.21
N SER A 30 -3.73 9.90 0.88
CA SER A 30 -4.40 11.20 0.88
C SER A 30 -3.87 12.10 1.99
N ALA A 31 -4.02 13.39 1.81
CA ALA A 31 -3.63 14.38 2.80
C ALA A 31 -4.49 15.64 2.69
N PRO A 32 -4.76 16.35 3.80
CA PRO A 32 -5.51 17.61 3.81
C PRO A 32 -4.61 18.76 3.33
N PHE A 33 -4.00 18.57 2.16
CA PHE A 33 -3.01 19.46 1.55
C PHE A 33 -3.31 19.73 0.08
N LEU A 34 -3.37 21.00 -0.27
CA LEU A 34 -3.50 21.47 -1.65
C LEU A 34 -2.45 22.54 -1.93
N VAL A 35 -1.85 22.53 -3.12
CA VAL A 35 -0.79 23.46 -3.52
C VAL A 35 -1.03 24.04 -4.90
N SER A 36 -0.71 25.30 -5.08
CA SER A 36 -0.90 26.06 -6.32
C SER A 36 0.45 26.42 -6.98
N SER A 37 0.47 26.49 -8.32
CA SER A 37 1.59 27.04 -9.08
C SER A 37 1.90 28.51 -8.77
N ASP A 38 0.91 29.24 -8.23
CA ASP A 38 1.08 30.65 -7.82
C ASP A 38 1.77 30.81 -6.46
N GLY A 39 2.31 29.73 -5.90
CA GLY A 39 3.01 29.80 -4.62
C GLY A 39 2.08 29.89 -3.40
N ARG A 40 0.87 29.39 -3.50
CA ARG A 40 -0.09 29.29 -2.37
C ARG A 40 -0.34 27.85 -2.00
N TYR A 41 -0.70 27.58 -0.74
CA TYR A 41 -1.12 26.27 -0.31
C TYR A 41 -2.24 26.34 0.73
N ILE A 42 -3.00 25.27 0.84
CA ILE A 42 -3.96 24.99 1.89
C ILE A 42 -3.46 23.78 2.68
N TRP A 43 -3.52 23.89 3.99
CA TRP A 43 -3.27 22.80 4.94
C TRP A 43 -4.30 22.87 6.05
N SER A 44 -4.77 21.71 6.48
CA SER A 44 -5.60 21.55 7.67
C SER A 44 -5.07 20.38 8.51
N ASP A 45 -5.23 20.47 9.82
CA ASP A 45 -4.95 19.36 10.74
C ASP A 45 -6.11 18.35 10.79
N THR A 46 -7.28 18.73 10.23
CA THR A 46 -8.46 17.88 10.07
C THR A 46 -8.79 17.69 8.60
N PRO A 47 -9.44 16.58 8.22
CA PRO A 47 -9.88 16.39 6.86
C PRO A 47 -10.88 17.44 6.42
N PHE A 48 -10.96 17.67 5.12
CA PHE A 48 -11.92 18.56 4.49
C PHE A 48 -12.43 17.97 3.17
N ARG A 49 -13.60 18.47 2.73
CA ARG A 49 -14.07 18.25 1.36
C ARG A 49 -13.57 19.37 0.47
N PHE A 50 -13.20 19.07 -0.76
CA PHE A 50 -12.83 20.10 -1.72
C PHE A 50 -13.38 19.80 -3.11
N THR A 51 -13.57 20.87 -3.88
CA THR A 51 -13.79 20.85 -5.34
C THR A 51 -12.90 21.88 -5.98
N ALA A 52 -12.19 21.50 -7.04
CA ALA A 52 -11.29 22.37 -7.78
C ALA A 52 -11.60 22.32 -9.27
N ASP A 53 -11.62 23.46 -9.93
CA ASP A 53 -11.74 23.64 -11.38
C ASP A 53 -10.94 24.87 -11.85
N ARG A 54 -11.07 25.22 -13.12
CA ARG A 54 -10.39 26.40 -13.70
C ARG A 54 -10.77 27.74 -13.05
N ARG A 55 -11.90 27.83 -12.37
CA ARG A 55 -12.38 29.07 -11.72
C ARG A 55 -11.80 29.23 -10.32
N GLY A 56 -11.39 28.14 -9.70
CA GLY A 56 -10.80 28.15 -8.37
C GLY A 56 -11.04 26.88 -7.57
N ILE A 57 -10.92 27.01 -6.26
CA ILE A 57 -11.07 25.91 -5.32
C ILE A 57 -12.08 26.30 -4.25
N THR A 58 -12.97 25.37 -3.95
CA THR A 58 -13.89 25.44 -2.82
C THR A 58 -13.49 24.39 -1.79
N VAL A 59 -13.40 24.77 -0.52
CA VAL A 59 -13.10 23.89 0.60
C VAL A 59 -14.22 24.01 1.63
N GLU A 60 -14.75 22.86 2.05
CA GLU A 60 -15.71 22.71 3.13
C GLU A 60 -15.04 21.96 4.27
N SER A 61 -15.00 22.56 5.47
CA SER A 61 -14.32 22.02 6.64
C SER A 61 -15.06 22.36 7.92
N SER A 62 -14.95 21.49 8.93
CA SER A 62 -15.47 21.74 10.29
C SER A 62 -14.66 22.80 11.06
N VAL A 63 -13.44 23.10 10.60
CA VAL A 63 -12.56 24.11 11.18
C VAL A 63 -12.20 25.18 10.12
N PRO A 64 -11.89 26.42 10.53
CA PRO A 64 -11.46 27.44 9.58
C PRO A 64 -10.19 27.03 8.81
N VAL A 65 -10.29 27.02 7.50
CA VAL A 65 -9.19 26.73 6.57
C VAL A 65 -8.94 27.93 5.68
N SER A 66 -7.68 28.28 5.48
CA SER A 66 -7.30 29.41 4.61
C SER A 66 -6.12 29.08 3.73
N ALA A 67 -6.08 29.68 2.53
CA ALA A 67 -4.91 29.65 1.69
C ALA A 67 -3.78 30.48 2.31
N ARG A 68 -2.58 29.92 2.31
CA ARG A 68 -1.36 30.55 2.85
C ARG A 68 -0.39 30.85 1.72
N SER A 69 0.36 31.93 1.84
CA SER A 69 1.47 32.19 0.95
C SER A 69 2.65 31.28 1.28
N GLY A 70 3.20 30.61 0.28
CA GLY A 70 4.35 29.72 0.34
C GLY A 70 5.43 30.08 -0.70
N GLY A 71 5.46 31.33 -1.18
CA GLY A 71 6.44 31.75 -2.18
C GLY A 71 5.82 32.19 -3.50
N LYS A 72 6.52 31.96 -4.63
CA LYS A 72 6.13 32.41 -5.96
C LYS A 72 5.96 31.24 -6.96
N SER A 73 6.11 30.02 -6.50
CA SER A 73 6.05 28.82 -7.34
C SER A 73 5.48 27.62 -6.55
N LEU A 74 5.04 26.60 -7.27
CA LEU A 74 4.61 25.32 -6.69
C LEU A 74 5.71 24.73 -5.79
N ARG A 75 6.96 24.71 -6.28
CA ARG A 75 8.11 24.17 -5.54
C ARG A 75 8.33 24.88 -4.21
N GLU A 76 8.31 26.22 -4.22
CA GLU A 76 8.50 27.01 -2.99
C GLU A 76 7.37 26.77 -2.01
N ALA A 77 6.12 26.79 -2.48
CA ALA A 77 4.95 26.53 -1.63
C ALA A 77 4.99 25.12 -1.02
N PHE A 78 5.35 24.12 -1.81
CA PHE A 78 5.52 22.74 -1.33
C PHE A 78 6.62 22.66 -0.26
N LEU A 79 7.81 23.20 -0.50
CA LEU A 79 8.92 23.14 0.45
C LEU A 79 8.60 23.85 1.77
N ILE A 80 7.93 25.00 1.72
CA ILE A 80 7.50 25.73 2.91
C ILE A 80 6.43 24.93 3.68
N ALA A 81 5.45 24.38 2.97
CA ALA A 81 4.40 23.55 3.59
C ALA A 81 5.00 22.28 4.21
N ALA A 82 5.88 21.58 3.48
CA ALA A 82 6.55 20.37 3.96
C ALA A 82 7.35 20.63 5.23
N GLN A 83 8.16 21.69 5.22
CA GLN A 83 8.95 22.07 6.43
C GLN A 83 8.08 22.37 7.65
N ARG A 84 6.87 22.90 7.41
CA ARG A 84 5.97 23.37 8.48
C ARG A 84 5.06 22.27 9.00
N HIS A 85 4.54 21.41 8.14
CA HIS A 85 3.43 20.51 8.46
C HIS A 85 3.79 19.03 8.40
N PHE A 86 4.71 18.63 7.53
CA PHE A 86 5.09 17.22 7.34
C PHE A 86 6.59 17.04 7.08
N LYS A 87 7.38 17.69 7.90
CA LYS A 87 8.84 17.59 7.83
C LYS A 87 9.28 16.12 7.97
N SER A 88 10.18 15.68 7.08
CA SER A 88 10.81 14.36 7.19
C SER A 88 11.41 14.12 8.57
N LYS A 89 11.20 12.93 9.11
CA LYS A 89 11.75 12.47 10.40
C LYS A 89 13.22 12.05 10.31
N GLY A 90 13.84 12.17 9.13
CA GLY A 90 15.23 11.76 8.93
C GLY A 90 15.43 10.24 8.96
N LYS A 91 14.37 9.48 8.76
CA LYS A 91 14.37 8.02 8.64
C LYS A 91 13.76 7.62 7.29
N SER A 92 14.12 6.44 6.80
CA SER A 92 13.51 5.80 5.62
C SER A 92 13.09 4.38 5.97
N PRO A 93 12.22 3.77 5.18
CA PRO A 93 12.07 2.32 5.16
C PRO A 93 13.41 1.64 4.83
N ALA A 94 13.47 0.32 4.94
CA ALA A 94 14.68 -0.45 4.68
C ALA A 94 15.23 -0.15 3.26
N PRO A 95 16.54 0.15 3.11
CA PRO A 95 17.13 0.51 1.82
C PRO A 95 16.95 -0.57 0.74
N GLU A 96 16.89 -1.84 1.14
CA GLU A 96 16.70 -2.98 0.24
C GLU A 96 15.38 -2.92 -0.53
N MET A 97 14.37 -2.24 0.00
CA MET A 97 13.10 -2.02 -0.69
C MET A 97 13.24 -1.12 -1.94
N PHE A 98 14.33 -0.35 -2.02
CA PHE A 98 14.59 0.61 -3.10
C PHE A 98 15.78 0.22 -3.98
N SER A 99 16.69 -0.59 -3.48
CA SER A 99 17.92 -0.98 -4.17
C SER A 99 17.79 -2.28 -4.98
N ALA A 100 16.66 -2.96 -4.89
CA ALA A 100 16.39 -4.20 -5.63
C ALA A 100 14.89 -4.30 -5.96
N PRO A 101 14.53 -5.05 -7.04
CA PRO A 101 13.12 -5.28 -7.36
C PRO A 101 12.41 -6.07 -6.27
N GLN A 102 11.13 -5.80 -6.12
CA GLN A 102 10.22 -6.63 -5.33
C GLN A 102 9.48 -7.60 -6.25
N TYR A 103 9.14 -8.76 -5.72
CA TYR A 103 8.42 -9.83 -6.42
C TYR A 103 7.26 -10.30 -5.54
N ASN A 104 6.07 -9.85 -5.91
CA ASN A 104 4.84 -10.18 -5.21
C ASN A 104 4.23 -11.44 -5.80
N THR A 105 3.80 -12.37 -4.96
CA THR A 105 3.24 -13.65 -5.42
C THR A 105 1.79 -13.56 -5.88
N TRP A 106 1.14 -12.38 -5.79
CA TRP A 106 -0.29 -12.21 -6.05
C TRP A 106 -0.75 -12.71 -7.42
N ILE A 107 -0.13 -12.25 -8.50
CA ILE A 107 -0.59 -12.62 -9.87
C ILE A 107 -0.27 -14.08 -10.21
N GLU A 108 0.83 -14.63 -9.70
CA GLU A 108 1.22 -16.00 -10.04
C GLU A 108 0.58 -17.06 -9.17
N LEU A 109 0.36 -16.79 -7.91
CA LEU A 109 -0.18 -17.78 -6.96
C LEU A 109 -1.62 -17.46 -6.54
N GLY A 110 -2.08 -16.20 -6.67
CA GLY A 110 -3.42 -15.79 -6.28
C GLY A 110 -3.75 -16.20 -4.86
N TYR A 111 -4.84 -16.93 -4.70
CA TYR A 111 -5.24 -17.51 -3.42
C TYR A 111 -4.62 -18.89 -3.11
N ASP A 112 -3.84 -19.45 -4.04
CA ASP A 112 -3.20 -20.77 -3.90
C ASP A 112 -1.77 -20.68 -3.34
N GLN A 113 -1.53 -19.73 -2.44
CA GLN A 113 -0.25 -19.55 -1.79
C GLN A 113 0.20 -20.84 -1.09
N SER A 114 1.42 -21.28 -1.36
CA SER A 114 2.01 -22.45 -0.73
C SER A 114 3.52 -22.33 -0.62
N GLN A 115 4.12 -23.03 0.34
CA GLN A 115 5.57 -23.07 0.53
C GLN A 115 6.31 -23.43 -0.76
N GLN A 116 5.87 -24.49 -1.46
CA GLN A 116 6.50 -24.93 -2.69
C GLN A 116 6.32 -23.92 -3.82
N GLY A 117 5.10 -23.35 -3.97
CA GLY A 117 4.84 -22.33 -4.99
C GLY A 117 5.72 -21.08 -4.84
N VAL A 118 5.91 -20.62 -3.58
CA VAL A 118 6.80 -19.49 -3.29
C VAL A 118 8.25 -19.81 -3.65
N LEU A 119 8.75 -21.00 -3.26
CA LEU A 119 10.13 -21.42 -3.59
C LEU A 119 10.34 -21.59 -5.09
N ASP A 120 9.38 -22.17 -5.79
CA ASP A 120 9.43 -22.36 -7.25
C ASP A 120 9.44 -21.02 -7.97
N TYR A 121 8.59 -20.06 -7.52
CA TYR A 121 8.58 -18.72 -8.10
C TYR A 121 9.92 -17.99 -7.87
N ALA A 122 10.47 -18.05 -6.66
CA ALA A 122 11.76 -17.45 -6.36
C ALA A 122 12.90 -18.07 -7.16
N GLN A 123 12.94 -19.40 -7.31
CA GLN A 123 13.94 -20.08 -8.15
C GLN A 123 13.78 -19.69 -9.62
N ALA A 124 12.56 -19.67 -10.14
CA ALA A 124 12.30 -19.29 -11.52
C ALA A 124 12.71 -17.84 -11.84
N LEU A 125 12.63 -16.92 -10.89
CA LEU A 125 13.17 -15.55 -11.04
C LEU A 125 14.67 -15.59 -11.33
N LEU A 126 15.44 -16.31 -10.52
CA LEU A 126 16.89 -16.44 -10.68
C LEU A 126 17.26 -17.16 -11.98
N ASP A 127 16.58 -18.26 -12.30
CA ASP A 127 16.81 -19.05 -13.52
C ASP A 127 16.52 -18.23 -14.78
N ASN A 128 15.58 -17.30 -14.70
CA ASN A 128 15.29 -16.35 -15.77
C ASN A 128 16.15 -15.07 -15.75
N GLY A 129 17.18 -15.02 -14.88
CA GLY A 129 18.15 -13.93 -14.85
C GLY A 129 17.67 -12.63 -14.23
N PHE A 130 16.64 -12.67 -13.39
CA PHE A 130 16.23 -11.52 -12.58
C PHE A 130 17.06 -11.47 -11.29
N PRO A 131 17.44 -10.27 -10.80
CA PRO A 131 18.20 -10.15 -9.58
C PRO A 131 17.34 -10.54 -8.35
N ALA A 132 17.98 -11.10 -7.33
CA ALA A 132 17.33 -11.25 -6.03
C ALA A 132 16.96 -9.88 -5.44
N GLY A 133 15.91 -9.84 -4.64
CA GLY A 133 15.40 -8.62 -4.01
C GLY A 133 14.46 -8.95 -2.87
N VAL A 134 13.20 -8.52 -2.93
CA VAL A 134 12.20 -8.81 -1.90
C VAL A 134 11.12 -9.75 -2.45
N ILE A 135 10.95 -10.93 -1.86
CA ILE A 135 9.76 -11.78 -2.08
C ILE A 135 8.66 -11.31 -1.13
N MET A 136 7.51 -11.00 -1.69
CA MET A 136 6.31 -10.62 -0.95
C MET A 136 5.26 -11.71 -1.11
N ILE A 137 5.06 -12.50 -0.05
CA ILE A 137 4.04 -13.55 -0.02
C ILE A 137 2.71 -12.87 0.24
N ASP A 138 1.83 -12.88 -0.75
CA ASP A 138 0.57 -12.14 -0.75
C ASP A 138 -0.53 -12.88 0.03
N ASP A 139 -1.77 -12.42 -0.07
CA ASP A 139 -2.93 -12.89 0.68
C ASP A 139 -3.05 -14.43 0.69
N ASN A 140 -3.66 -14.94 1.74
CA ASN A 140 -3.96 -16.37 1.91
C ASN A 140 -2.76 -17.30 2.29
N TRP A 141 -1.67 -16.76 2.87
CA TRP A 141 -0.62 -17.56 3.49
C TRP A 141 -1.05 -18.12 4.87
N HIS A 142 -2.03 -17.52 5.49
CA HIS A 142 -2.63 -17.88 6.78
C HIS A 142 -3.96 -18.60 6.59
N ARG A 143 -4.38 -19.39 7.59
CA ARG A 143 -5.62 -20.16 7.52
C ARG A 143 -6.88 -19.27 7.65
N HIS A 144 -6.78 -18.22 8.43
CA HIS A 144 -7.86 -17.27 8.71
C HIS A 144 -7.30 -15.86 8.69
N HIS A 145 -7.97 -14.94 8.02
CA HIS A 145 -7.60 -13.53 8.07
C HIS A 145 -7.53 -13.02 9.51
N GLY A 146 -6.55 -12.18 9.80
CA GLY A 146 -6.25 -11.68 11.14
C GLY A 146 -5.40 -12.62 11.99
N SER A 147 -5.25 -13.90 11.60
CA SER A 147 -4.33 -14.82 12.24
C SER A 147 -2.90 -14.56 11.78
N LEU A 148 -2.03 -14.18 12.71
CA LEU A 148 -0.60 -13.95 12.43
C LEU A 148 0.17 -15.26 12.62
N SER A 149 -0.25 -16.30 11.86
CA SER A 149 0.36 -17.62 11.85
C SER A 149 0.17 -18.30 10.50
N PHE A 150 1.20 -19.00 10.02
CA PHE A 150 1.12 -19.75 8.78
C PHE A 150 0.07 -20.87 8.83
N ASP A 151 -0.57 -21.11 7.70
CA ASP A 151 -1.34 -22.32 7.48
C ASP A 151 -0.38 -23.50 7.25
N MET A 152 -0.20 -24.34 8.27
CA MET A 152 0.78 -25.44 8.26
C MET A 152 0.44 -26.56 7.26
N GLU A 153 -0.76 -26.59 6.69
CA GLU A 153 -1.11 -27.51 5.59
C GLU A 153 -0.46 -27.05 4.27
N ARG A 154 -0.41 -25.75 4.04
CA ARG A 154 0.17 -25.14 2.83
C ARG A 154 1.63 -24.73 3.02
N PHE A 155 2.03 -24.44 4.24
CA PHE A 155 3.39 -24.03 4.64
C PHE A 155 3.88 -24.96 5.76
N PRO A 156 4.29 -26.19 5.44
CA PRO A 156 4.64 -27.20 6.46
C PRO A 156 5.90 -26.85 7.26
N ASP A 157 6.83 -26.10 6.69
CA ASP A 157 8.03 -25.60 7.37
C ASP A 157 8.37 -24.17 6.92
N PRO A 158 7.65 -23.16 7.48
CA PRO A 158 7.88 -21.77 7.07
C PRO A 158 9.30 -21.27 7.39
N LYS A 159 9.91 -21.77 8.45
CA LYS A 159 11.28 -21.39 8.82
C LYS A 159 12.28 -21.83 7.77
N GLN A 160 12.21 -23.09 7.34
CA GLN A 160 13.05 -23.61 6.27
C GLN A 160 12.84 -22.84 4.95
N MET A 161 11.57 -22.54 4.61
CA MET A 161 11.26 -21.74 3.41
C MET A 161 11.95 -20.37 3.45
N VAL A 162 11.80 -19.64 4.56
CA VAL A 162 12.40 -18.30 4.71
C VAL A 162 13.92 -18.38 4.68
N ASP A 163 14.53 -19.36 5.38
CA ASP A 163 15.97 -19.57 5.35
C ASP A 163 16.47 -19.83 3.92
N ARG A 164 15.73 -20.65 3.17
CA ARG A 164 16.06 -20.94 1.78
C ARG A 164 15.95 -19.71 0.89
N LEU A 165 14.94 -18.88 1.06
CA LEU A 165 14.80 -17.61 0.34
C LEU A 165 15.95 -16.64 0.69
N HIS A 166 16.35 -16.56 1.96
CA HIS A 166 17.52 -15.77 2.38
C HIS A 166 18.83 -16.30 1.76
N GLU A 167 19.03 -17.62 1.71
CA GLU A 167 20.18 -18.23 1.01
C GLU A 167 20.22 -17.88 -0.48
N MET A 168 19.05 -17.76 -1.13
CA MET A 168 18.91 -17.31 -2.51
C MET A 168 19.13 -15.80 -2.68
N GLY A 169 19.28 -15.05 -1.59
CA GLY A 169 19.53 -13.60 -1.57
C GLY A 169 18.26 -12.73 -1.46
N PHE A 170 17.11 -13.32 -1.26
CA PHE A 170 15.85 -12.57 -1.10
C PHE A 170 15.62 -12.15 0.34
N LYS A 171 14.98 -11.00 0.54
CA LYS A 171 14.25 -10.63 1.73
C LYS A 171 12.80 -11.12 1.64
N VAL A 172 12.12 -11.34 2.77
CA VAL A 172 10.79 -11.93 2.79
C VAL A 172 9.81 -11.03 3.53
N MET A 173 8.75 -10.62 2.84
CA MET A 173 7.62 -9.88 3.42
C MET A 173 6.33 -10.70 3.34
N LEU A 174 5.43 -10.48 4.31
CA LEU A 174 4.10 -11.09 4.33
C LEU A 174 3.02 -10.05 4.18
N TRP A 175 1.99 -10.35 3.39
CA TRP A 175 0.76 -9.58 3.34
C TRP A 175 -0.02 -9.70 4.66
N VAL A 176 -0.52 -8.58 5.16
CA VAL A 176 -1.36 -8.51 6.35
C VAL A 176 -2.48 -7.50 6.17
N SER A 177 -3.60 -7.68 6.88
CA SER A 177 -4.74 -6.78 6.84
C SER A 177 -5.37 -6.60 8.23
N PRO A 178 -6.19 -5.57 8.44
CA PRO A 178 -6.90 -5.36 9.70
C PRO A 178 -8.10 -6.29 9.90
N PHE A 179 -8.44 -7.11 8.89
CA PHE A 179 -9.65 -7.93 8.90
C PHE A 179 -9.44 -9.26 9.62
N VAL A 180 -10.52 -9.75 10.24
CA VAL A 180 -10.52 -10.99 11.03
C VAL A 180 -11.67 -11.89 10.56
N THR A 181 -11.35 -13.13 10.19
CA THR A 181 -12.35 -14.12 9.77
C THR A 181 -13.40 -14.31 10.87
N PRO A 182 -14.70 -14.08 10.58
CA PRO A 182 -15.78 -14.28 11.55
C PRO A 182 -15.81 -15.73 12.02
N ASP A 183 -16.36 -15.94 13.23
CA ASP A 183 -16.54 -17.26 13.85
C ASP A 183 -15.25 -18.07 14.07
N SER A 184 -14.08 -17.55 13.70
CA SER A 184 -12.80 -18.14 14.03
C SER A 184 -12.55 -18.13 15.55
N PRO A 185 -11.72 -19.05 16.08
CA PRO A 185 -11.31 -18.99 17.48
C PRO A 185 -10.67 -17.65 17.85
N LEU A 186 -9.89 -17.08 16.93
CA LEU A 186 -9.26 -15.77 17.09
C LEU A 186 -10.31 -14.65 17.21
N CYS A 187 -11.32 -14.64 16.36
CA CYS A 187 -12.38 -13.62 16.41
C CYS A 187 -13.09 -13.63 17.77
N LYS A 188 -13.38 -14.81 18.31
CA LYS A 188 -14.01 -14.97 19.63
C LYS A 188 -13.10 -14.48 20.77
N ASP A 189 -11.81 -14.79 20.71
CA ASP A 189 -10.82 -14.33 21.69
C ASP A 189 -10.69 -12.81 21.67
N LEU A 190 -10.49 -12.21 20.49
CA LEU A 190 -10.38 -10.76 20.31
C LEU A 190 -11.66 -10.02 20.74
N ALA A 191 -12.82 -10.57 20.43
CA ALA A 191 -14.10 -10.01 20.88
C ALA A 191 -14.21 -9.98 22.41
N SER A 192 -13.82 -11.07 23.07
CA SER A 192 -13.81 -11.16 24.55
C SER A 192 -12.87 -10.12 25.19
N LYS A 193 -11.79 -9.76 24.50
CA LYS A 193 -10.79 -8.76 24.91
C LYS A 193 -11.14 -7.33 24.45
N ARG A 194 -12.27 -7.13 23.75
CA ARG A 194 -12.68 -5.84 23.19
C ARG A 194 -11.63 -5.22 22.25
N MET A 195 -10.99 -6.06 21.44
CA MET A 195 -9.98 -5.66 20.45
C MET A 195 -10.53 -5.53 19.04
N LEU A 196 -11.84 -5.73 18.84
CA LEU A 196 -12.53 -5.58 17.56
C LEU A 196 -13.48 -4.40 17.58
N ILE A 197 -13.65 -3.77 16.41
CA ILE A 197 -14.72 -2.80 16.16
C ILE A 197 -16.06 -3.49 16.39
N ARG A 198 -17.01 -2.79 17.00
CA ARG A 198 -18.31 -3.35 17.43
C ARG A 198 -19.47 -2.67 16.70
N ASP A 199 -20.59 -3.36 16.66
CA ASP A 199 -21.90 -2.79 16.38
C ASP A 199 -22.51 -2.16 17.66
N ARG A 200 -23.68 -1.54 17.52
CA ARG A 200 -24.38 -0.91 18.65
C ARG A 200 -24.87 -1.91 19.71
N ASP A 201 -24.97 -3.19 19.35
CA ASP A 201 -25.33 -4.26 20.30
C ASP A 201 -24.11 -4.80 21.05
N GLY A 202 -22.91 -4.28 20.76
CA GLY A 202 -21.64 -4.67 21.37
C GLY A 202 -21.02 -5.92 20.78
N ARG A 203 -21.55 -6.44 19.67
CA ARG A 203 -20.99 -7.57 18.93
C ARG A 203 -19.92 -7.09 17.94
N PRO A 204 -18.99 -7.95 17.49
CA PRO A 204 -18.08 -7.58 16.42
C PRO A 204 -18.85 -7.04 15.19
N ALA A 205 -18.52 -5.84 14.76
CA ALA A 205 -19.10 -5.23 13.56
C ALA A 205 -18.66 -6.04 12.34
N VAL A 206 -19.56 -6.20 11.38
CA VAL A 206 -19.30 -6.90 10.12
C VAL A 206 -19.04 -5.90 9.01
N ILE A 207 -17.80 -5.89 8.51
CA ILE A 207 -17.32 -5.01 7.46
C ILE A 207 -17.23 -5.80 6.16
N SER A 208 -17.76 -5.25 5.07
CA SER A 208 -17.63 -5.83 3.73
C SER A 208 -16.35 -5.33 3.06
N TRP A 209 -15.59 -6.23 2.46
CA TRP A 209 -14.37 -5.96 1.72
C TRP A 209 -14.23 -6.93 0.53
N TRP A 210 -13.13 -6.92 -0.22
CA TRP A 210 -13.00 -7.76 -1.43
C TRP A 210 -13.02 -9.27 -1.17
N ASN A 211 -12.61 -9.74 0.02
CA ASN A 211 -12.73 -11.15 0.42
C ASN A 211 -14.03 -11.47 1.19
N GLY A 212 -15.08 -10.67 1.01
CA GLY A 212 -16.40 -10.92 1.59
C GLY A 212 -16.70 -10.09 2.85
N ARG A 213 -17.01 -10.75 3.95
CA ARG A 213 -17.43 -10.10 5.21
C ARG A 213 -16.57 -10.56 6.36
N SER A 214 -16.02 -9.61 7.11
CA SER A 214 -15.11 -9.89 8.23
C SER A 214 -15.38 -8.96 9.41
N ALA A 215 -14.95 -9.37 10.61
CA ALA A 215 -14.70 -8.47 11.70
C ALA A 215 -13.42 -7.66 11.39
N CYS A 216 -13.13 -6.64 12.20
CA CYS A 216 -11.93 -5.82 12.01
C CYS A 216 -11.33 -5.49 13.36
N TYR A 217 -9.98 -5.51 13.44
CA TYR A 217 -9.29 -4.98 14.61
C TYR A 217 -9.65 -3.53 14.84
N ASP A 218 -9.80 -3.17 16.10
CA ASP A 218 -9.99 -1.78 16.51
C ASP A 218 -8.65 -1.18 16.93
N PHE A 219 -7.94 -0.59 15.99
CA PHE A 219 -6.63 0.03 16.27
C PHE A 219 -6.72 1.39 16.94
N THR A 220 -7.91 1.90 17.23
CA THR A 220 -8.10 2.99 18.19
C THR A 220 -7.88 2.52 19.63
N ASN A 221 -7.90 1.19 19.85
CA ASN A 221 -7.56 0.54 21.10
C ASN A 221 -6.05 0.23 21.17
N PRO A 222 -5.28 0.87 22.07
CA PRO A 222 -3.85 0.60 22.21
C PRO A 222 -3.53 -0.88 22.47
N ALA A 223 -4.38 -1.59 23.23
CA ALA A 223 -4.17 -3.01 23.50
C ALA A 223 -4.30 -3.87 22.23
N ALA A 224 -5.16 -3.50 21.28
CA ALA A 224 -5.26 -4.18 20.00
C ALA A 224 -4.02 -3.90 19.13
N CYS A 225 -3.50 -2.65 19.14
CA CYS A 225 -2.24 -2.32 18.47
C CYS A 225 -1.07 -3.14 19.02
N ASP A 226 -0.92 -3.22 20.33
CA ASP A 226 0.17 -3.97 20.97
C ASP A 226 0.07 -5.46 20.67
N TYR A 227 -1.14 -6.03 20.77
CA TYR A 227 -1.40 -7.43 20.44
C TYR A 227 -1.02 -7.76 18.98
N TYR A 228 -1.43 -6.89 18.04
CA TYR A 228 -1.13 -7.08 16.62
C TYR A 228 0.37 -6.97 16.34
N LYS A 229 1.03 -5.94 16.86
CA LYS A 229 2.48 -5.73 16.73
C LYS A 229 3.29 -6.88 17.33
N GLU A 230 2.86 -7.44 18.47
CA GLU A 230 3.51 -8.60 19.07
C GLU A 230 3.39 -9.83 18.16
N GLY A 231 2.23 -10.05 17.55
CA GLY A 231 2.04 -11.11 16.56
C GLY A 231 2.98 -10.94 15.35
N LEU A 232 3.15 -9.73 14.84
CA LEU A 232 4.09 -9.43 13.76
C LEU A 232 5.55 -9.69 14.17
N ARG A 233 5.95 -9.25 15.37
CA ARG A 233 7.30 -9.54 15.92
C ARG A 233 7.54 -11.04 16.09
N SER A 234 6.53 -11.78 16.55
CA SER A 234 6.61 -13.24 16.67
C SER A 234 6.88 -13.93 15.31
N LEU A 235 6.30 -13.41 14.19
CA LEU A 235 6.61 -13.91 12.85
C LEU A 235 8.06 -13.64 12.47
N GLN A 236 8.58 -12.47 12.80
CA GLN A 236 10.00 -12.14 12.57
C GLN A 236 10.92 -13.03 13.39
N GLU A 237 10.67 -13.17 14.68
CA GLU A 237 11.51 -13.96 15.59
C GLU A 237 11.50 -15.46 15.28
N ARG A 238 10.32 -16.00 14.98
CA ARG A 238 10.16 -17.44 14.76
C ARG A 238 10.61 -17.89 13.39
N TYR A 239 10.35 -17.11 12.37
CA TYR A 239 10.54 -17.53 10.98
C TYR A 239 11.60 -16.72 10.23
N GLY A 240 12.00 -15.55 10.74
CA GLY A 240 12.96 -14.67 10.07
C GLY A 240 12.33 -13.76 9.02
N ILE A 241 11.01 -13.52 9.10
CA ILE A 241 10.32 -12.57 8.20
C ILE A 241 10.94 -11.19 8.35
N ASP A 242 11.27 -10.54 7.22
CA ASP A 242 11.91 -9.22 7.24
C ASP A 242 10.88 -8.09 7.43
N GLY A 243 9.66 -8.21 6.91
CA GLY A 243 8.62 -7.20 7.08
C GLY A 243 7.25 -7.54 6.50
N PHE A 244 6.43 -6.50 6.26
CA PHE A 244 5.00 -6.69 6.00
C PHE A 244 4.45 -5.74 4.93
N LYS A 245 3.55 -6.25 4.07
CA LYS A 245 2.66 -5.48 3.23
C LYS A 245 1.33 -5.30 3.97
N PHE A 246 1.04 -4.08 4.37
CA PHE A 246 -0.17 -3.68 5.09
C PHE A 246 -1.25 -3.28 4.09
N ASP A 247 -2.24 -4.12 3.91
CA ASP A 247 -3.31 -3.92 2.94
C ASP A 247 -4.66 -3.65 3.64
N GLY A 248 -5.60 -3.03 2.94
CA GLY A 248 -6.85 -2.58 3.53
C GLY A 248 -6.68 -1.35 4.43
N GLY A 249 -7.62 -1.17 5.38
CA GLY A 249 -7.58 -0.05 6.32
C GLY A 249 -8.11 1.28 5.76
N ASP A 250 -8.64 1.27 4.55
CA ASP A 250 -9.21 2.46 3.89
C ASP A 250 -10.37 3.06 4.68
N THR A 251 -10.50 4.37 4.61
CA THR A 251 -11.51 5.12 5.39
C THR A 251 -12.94 4.65 5.15
N TYR A 252 -13.28 4.23 3.93
CA TYR A 252 -14.63 3.78 3.60
C TYR A 252 -15.07 2.50 4.33
N PHE A 253 -14.15 1.70 4.86
CA PHE A 253 -14.48 0.54 5.70
C PHE A 253 -15.06 0.95 7.05
N TYR A 254 -14.83 2.18 7.49
CA TYR A 254 -15.20 2.69 8.81
C TYR A 254 -16.34 3.72 8.77
N THR A 255 -17.07 3.81 7.66
CA THR A 255 -18.17 4.76 7.48
C THR A 255 -19.54 4.24 7.95
N GLY A 256 -19.60 2.96 8.33
CA GLY A 256 -20.84 2.31 8.78
C GLY A 256 -21.25 2.66 10.21
N ASP A 257 -22.30 2.01 10.66
CA ASP A 257 -22.79 2.13 12.04
C ASP A 257 -21.95 1.24 12.97
N ILE A 258 -20.80 1.77 13.38
CA ILE A 258 -19.79 1.08 14.18
C ILE A 258 -19.54 1.81 15.49
N VAL A 259 -19.03 1.08 16.49
CA VAL A 259 -18.59 1.58 17.79
C VAL A 259 -17.15 1.17 18.01
N SER A 260 -16.27 2.14 18.12
CA SER A 260 -14.84 1.97 18.36
C SER A 260 -14.52 2.04 19.87
N PHE A 261 -13.30 1.70 20.22
CA PHE A 261 -12.78 1.87 21.58
C PHE A 261 -12.67 3.36 21.91
N ASP A 262 -12.13 4.15 21.01
CA ASP A 262 -12.26 5.61 21.03
C ASP A 262 -13.59 5.97 20.34
N GLU A 263 -14.58 6.34 21.13
CA GLU A 263 -15.95 6.62 20.65
C GLU A 263 -16.01 7.87 19.75
N GLU A 264 -14.99 8.73 19.80
CA GLU A 264 -14.88 9.93 18.95
C GLU A 264 -14.07 9.66 17.66
N ALA A 265 -13.52 8.46 17.48
CA ALA A 265 -12.69 8.13 16.33
C ALA A 265 -13.46 8.23 15.02
N THR A 266 -12.86 8.93 14.06
CA THR A 266 -13.34 9.07 12.70
C THR A 266 -12.75 7.98 11.79
N PRO A 267 -13.29 7.77 10.58
CA PRO A 267 -12.67 6.85 9.60
C PRO A 267 -11.18 7.14 9.33
N VAL A 268 -10.79 8.40 9.38
CA VAL A 268 -9.39 8.82 9.20
C VAL A 268 -8.52 8.39 10.38
N ASP A 269 -9.03 8.44 11.60
CA ASP A 269 -8.29 8.01 12.80
C ASP A 269 -8.02 6.50 12.76
N HIS A 270 -8.95 5.68 12.27
CA HIS A 270 -8.74 4.27 12.02
C HIS A 270 -7.63 4.02 11.00
N LEU A 271 -7.66 4.70 9.85
CA LEU A 271 -6.62 4.58 8.82
C LEU A 271 -5.25 5.02 9.35
N GLN A 272 -5.19 6.12 10.10
CA GLN A 272 -3.94 6.58 10.73
C GLN A 272 -3.41 5.59 11.76
N ALA A 273 -4.28 5.02 12.59
CA ALA A 273 -3.90 4.03 13.59
C ALA A 273 -3.32 2.77 12.92
N TRP A 274 -3.96 2.29 11.86
CA TRP A 274 -3.46 1.19 11.02
C TRP A 274 -2.08 1.52 10.43
N SER A 275 -1.94 2.69 9.81
CA SER A 275 -0.69 3.09 9.16
C SER A 275 0.46 3.27 10.16
N ARG A 276 0.19 3.67 11.41
CA ARG A 276 1.20 3.82 12.47
C ARG A 276 1.80 2.49 12.93
N ILE A 277 1.14 1.36 12.71
CA ILE A 277 1.69 0.03 13.05
C ILE A 277 2.99 -0.22 12.28
N GLY A 278 3.04 0.13 11.00
CA GLY A 278 4.20 -0.08 10.15
C GLY A 278 5.44 0.73 10.52
N LEU A 279 5.29 1.80 11.31
CA LEU A 279 6.43 2.60 11.76
C LEU A 279 7.42 1.81 12.65
N ASP A 280 6.98 0.69 13.23
CA ASP A 280 7.82 -0.21 14.02
C ASP A 280 8.63 -1.19 13.15
N PHE A 281 8.32 -1.28 11.84
CA PHE A 281 8.89 -2.27 10.92
C PHE A 281 9.57 -1.56 9.74
N PRO A 282 10.91 -1.63 9.59
CA PRO A 282 11.61 -0.97 8.49
C PRO A 282 11.23 -1.48 7.09
N PHE A 283 10.91 -2.79 6.97
CA PHE A 283 10.30 -3.34 5.77
C PHE A 283 8.79 -3.22 5.91
N ASN A 284 8.21 -2.16 5.35
CA ASN A 284 6.78 -1.92 5.35
C ASN A 284 6.33 -1.46 3.96
N GLU A 285 5.13 -1.86 3.54
CA GLU A 285 4.48 -1.35 2.35
C GLU A 285 2.99 -1.16 2.64
N TYR A 286 2.47 0.02 2.37
CA TYR A 286 1.06 0.38 2.56
C TYR A 286 0.37 0.68 1.24
N ARG A 287 -0.88 0.22 1.08
CA ARG A 287 -1.74 0.66 -0.02
C ARG A 287 -2.37 2.02 0.28
N ALA A 288 -2.75 2.24 1.50
CA ALA A 288 -3.49 3.41 1.93
C ALA A 288 -2.88 4.05 3.18
N SER A 289 -2.82 5.36 3.19
CA SER A 289 -2.48 6.14 4.38
C SER A 289 -3.08 7.55 4.32
N TYR A 290 -3.19 8.19 5.48
CA TYR A 290 -3.68 9.55 5.58
C TYR A 290 -2.83 10.36 6.56
N GLY A 291 -2.40 11.55 6.12
CA GLY A 291 -1.79 12.53 7.02
C GLY A 291 -0.47 12.10 7.67
N LEU A 292 0.17 11.04 7.19
CA LEU A 292 1.48 10.55 7.67
C LEU A 292 2.63 10.94 6.72
N ALA A 293 2.45 12.04 6.00
CA ALA A 293 3.47 12.60 5.14
C ALA A 293 4.78 12.85 5.92
N GLY A 294 5.91 12.50 5.32
CA GLY A 294 7.25 12.63 5.94
C GLY A 294 7.64 11.54 6.93
N GLU A 295 6.74 10.59 7.24
CA GLU A 295 7.07 9.39 8.01
C GLU A 295 7.77 8.33 7.13
N PRO A 296 8.55 7.39 7.72
CA PRO A 296 9.27 6.35 6.99
C PRO A 296 8.36 5.18 6.59
N LEU A 297 7.33 5.47 5.80
CA LEU A 297 6.41 4.48 5.25
C LEU A 297 6.62 4.36 3.74
N ALA A 298 6.72 3.14 3.24
CA ALA A 298 6.67 2.85 1.82
C ALA A 298 5.19 2.72 1.40
N GLU A 299 4.85 3.37 0.29
CA GLU A 299 3.47 3.49 -0.17
C GLU A 299 3.34 2.95 -1.60
N ARG A 300 2.44 2.02 -1.83
CA ARG A 300 2.13 1.51 -3.16
C ARG A 300 0.83 2.11 -3.68
N LEU A 301 0.82 2.54 -4.93
CA LEU A 301 -0.42 2.93 -5.60
C LEU A 301 -1.34 1.71 -5.77
N SER A 302 -2.65 1.95 -5.87
CA SER A 302 -3.66 0.89 -6.04
C SER A 302 -3.48 0.10 -7.33
N ASP A 303 -3.98 -1.14 -7.30
CA ASP A 303 -3.95 -2.06 -8.42
C ASP A 303 -4.52 -1.43 -9.70
N LYS A 304 -3.82 -1.66 -10.80
CA LYS A 304 -4.15 -1.17 -12.14
C LYS A 304 -4.38 -2.35 -13.08
N ASN A 305 -5.14 -2.10 -14.12
CA ASN A 305 -5.30 -3.07 -15.20
C ASN A 305 -4.06 -3.06 -16.11
N CYS A 306 -3.84 -4.18 -16.82
CA CYS A 306 -2.80 -4.31 -17.83
C CYS A 306 -3.18 -3.54 -19.11
N THR A 307 -3.23 -2.20 -19.04
CA THR A 307 -3.65 -1.33 -20.14
C THR A 307 -2.74 -0.10 -20.29
N TRP A 308 -2.65 0.43 -21.53
CA TRP A 308 -1.92 1.66 -21.81
C TRP A 308 -2.50 2.88 -21.08
N ASP A 309 -3.82 2.90 -20.86
CA ASP A 309 -4.49 3.99 -20.13
C ASP A 309 -4.03 4.01 -18.68
N ASP A 310 -3.98 2.85 -18.01
CA ASP A 310 -3.52 2.76 -16.63
C ASP A 310 -2.00 2.97 -16.51
N LEU A 311 -1.21 2.52 -17.48
CA LEU A 311 0.21 2.84 -17.56
C LEU A 311 0.46 4.36 -17.64
N GLY A 312 -0.37 5.09 -18.40
CA GLY A 312 -0.29 6.53 -18.52
C GLY A 312 -0.53 7.30 -17.21
N LYS A 313 -1.21 6.68 -16.23
CA LYS A 313 -1.48 7.26 -14.91
C LYS A 313 -0.31 7.12 -13.93
N LEU A 314 0.61 6.16 -14.13
CA LEU A 314 1.65 5.85 -13.15
C LEU A 314 2.51 7.05 -12.77
N VAL A 315 3.11 7.72 -13.75
CA VAL A 315 4.02 8.85 -13.49
C VAL A 315 3.31 10.02 -12.82
N PRO A 316 2.14 10.50 -13.33
CA PRO A 316 1.41 11.57 -12.67
C PRO A 316 0.98 11.25 -11.24
N ASP A 317 0.49 10.03 -10.99
CA ASP A 317 0.02 9.62 -9.66
C ASP A 317 1.21 9.50 -8.68
N MET A 318 2.37 9.04 -9.14
CA MET A 318 3.62 9.02 -8.35
C MET A 318 4.10 10.44 -8.01
N ILE A 319 4.02 11.38 -8.94
CA ILE A 319 4.34 12.80 -8.68
C ILE A 319 3.36 13.36 -7.63
N ALA A 320 2.08 13.03 -7.73
CA ALA A 320 1.08 13.46 -6.76
C ALA A 320 1.36 12.88 -5.36
N ALA A 321 1.75 11.60 -5.25
CA ALA A 321 2.16 11.00 -3.98
C ALA A 321 3.34 11.78 -3.36
N GLY A 322 4.36 12.10 -4.15
CA GLY A 322 5.49 12.92 -3.71
C GLY A 322 5.07 14.32 -3.26
N LEU A 323 4.13 14.98 -3.96
CA LEU A 323 3.58 16.28 -3.58
C LEU A 323 2.74 16.21 -2.30
N LEU A 324 2.16 15.06 -1.96
CA LEU A 324 1.47 14.85 -0.70
C LEU A 324 2.43 14.51 0.46
N GLY A 325 3.74 14.40 0.18
CA GLY A 325 4.77 14.10 1.17
C GLY A 325 5.05 12.62 1.40
N TYR A 326 4.72 11.76 0.42
CA TYR A 326 4.99 10.33 0.40
C TYR A 326 6.10 9.99 -0.61
N PRO A 327 7.38 10.18 -0.27
CA PRO A 327 8.48 10.03 -1.23
C PRO A 327 8.88 8.57 -1.48
N TYR A 328 8.55 7.67 -0.58
CA TYR A 328 8.92 6.26 -0.64
C TYR A 328 7.80 5.47 -1.31
N ALA A 329 7.61 5.66 -2.61
CA ALA A 329 6.44 5.16 -3.30
C ALA A 329 6.77 4.13 -4.39
N CYS A 330 5.86 3.16 -4.54
CA CYS A 330 5.81 2.15 -5.58
C CYS A 330 4.65 2.45 -6.53
N PRO A 331 4.86 2.46 -7.86
CA PRO A 331 3.79 2.82 -8.81
C PRO A 331 2.72 1.74 -9.01
N ASP A 332 2.75 0.66 -8.34
CA ASP A 332 1.99 -0.59 -8.45
C ASP A 332 2.89 -1.75 -8.90
N MET A 333 2.32 -2.86 -9.34
CA MET A 333 3.03 -3.99 -9.93
C MET A 333 3.24 -3.77 -11.44
N ILE A 334 4.32 -4.28 -11.99
CA ILE A 334 4.63 -4.18 -13.42
C ILE A 334 3.55 -4.93 -14.21
N GLY A 335 2.93 -4.22 -15.15
CA GLY A 335 1.78 -4.70 -15.90
C GLY A 335 0.44 -4.52 -15.17
N GLY A 336 0.45 -4.03 -13.93
CA GLY A 336 -0.71 -3.84 -13.07
C GLY A 336 -0.92 -4.95 -12.05
N GLY A 337 -1.65 -4.65 -10.97
CA GLY A 337 -1.96 -5.58 -9.87
C GLY A 337 -3.33 -6.26 -9.99
N GLU A 338 -4.12 -5.91 -11.01
CA GLU A 338 -5.44 -6.49 -11.20
C GLU A 338 -5.34 -7.94 -11.71
N LEU A 339 -5.72 -8.90 -10.85
CA LEU A 339 -5.56 -10.35 -11.10
C LEU A 339 -6.22 -10.81 -12.42
N THR A 340 -7.39 -10.28 -12.72
CA THR A 340 -8.15 -10.66 -13.92
C THR A 340 -7.45 -10.27 -15.23
N SER A 341 -6.56 -9.28 -15.19
CA SER A 341 -5.75 -8.86 -16.34
C SER A 341 -4.76 -9.92 -16.81
N PHE A 342 -4.47 -10.94 -16.01
CA PHE A 342 -3.48 -11.99 -16.27
C PHE A 342 -4.06 -13.40 -16.26
N SER A 343 -5.39 -13.53 -16.38
CA SER A 343 -6.05 -14.83 -16.52
C SER A 343 -5.61 -15.56 -17.78
N ASP A 344 -5.83 -16.89 -17.84
CA ASP A 344 -5.36 -17.75 -18.94
C ASP A 344 -5.84 -17.34 -20.34
N ASN A 345 -6.94 -16.59 -20.41
CA ASN A 345 -7.52 -16.11 -21.67
C ASN A 345 -7.27 -14.61 -21.92
N ALA A 346 -6.45 -13.95 -21.11
CA ALA A 346 -6.17 -12.54 -21.27
C ALA A 346 -5.28 -12.30 -22.49
N ASP A 347 -5.65 -11.33 -23.32
CA ASP A 347 -4.81 -10.85 -24.43
C ASP A 347 -3.82 -9.80 -23.87
N ILE A 348 -2.63 -10.27 -23.49
CA ILE A 348 -1.62 -9.44 -22.85
C ILE A 348 -0.73 -8.79 -23.91
N ASP A 349 -0.75 -7.46 -23.96
CA ASP A 349 0.20 -6.68 -24.77
C ASP A 349 1.59 -6.70 -24.10
N GLY A 350 2.49 -7.54 -24.61
CA GLY A 350 3.87 -7.67 -24.09
C GLY A 350 4.63 -6.35 -24.11
N MET A 351 4.40 -5.49 -25.11
CA MET A 351 5.05 -4.18 -25.17
C MET A 351 4.59 -3.26 -24.03
N MET A 352 3.32 -3.32 -23.63
CA MET A 352 2.81 -2.58 -22.47
C MET A 352 3.52 -3.02 -21.20
N VAL A 353 3.69 -4.33 -20.97
CA VAL A 353 4.44 -4.87 -19.81
C VAL A 353 5.90 -4.39 -19.82
N VAL A 354 6.56 -4.41 -20.99
CA VAL A 354 7.92 -3.87 -21.14
C VAL A 354 7.99 -2.38 -20.78
N ARG A 355 7.05 -1.57 -21.27
CA ARG A 355 7.02 -0.14 -20.94
C ARG A 355 6.74 0.10 -19.46
N SER A 356 5.85 -0.69 -18.86
CA SER A 356 5.62 -0.68 -17.41
C SER A 356 6.93 -0.96 -16.65
N ALA A 357 7.66 -2.02 -17.00
CA ALA A 357 8.94 -2.34 -16.37
C ALA A 357 9.98 -1.20 -16.52
N GLN A 358 10.03 -0.55 -17.69
CA GLN A 358 10.93 0.59 -17.92
C GLN A 358 10.57 1.82 -17.07
N VAL A 359 9.27 2.10 -16.88
CA VAL A 359 8.80 3.18 -15.99
C VAL A 359 9.17 2.85 -14.54
N HIS A 360 8.88 1.64 -14.09
CA HIS A 360 9.19 1.20 -12.72
C HIS A 360 10.68 1.23 -12.42
N ALA A 361 11.54 0.93 -13.39
CA ALA A 361 12.99 0.97 -13.20
C ALA A 361 13.51 2.37 -12.80
N LEU A 362 12.77 3.43 -13.12
CA LEU A 362 13.12 4.83 -12.81
C LEU A 362 12.37 5.38 -11.58
N MET A 363 11.55 4.57 -10.92
CA MET A 363 10.80 4.96 -9.73
C MET A 363 11.53 4.55 -8.45
N PRO A 364 11.17 5.10 -7.28
CA PRO A 364 11.81 4.73 -6.02
C PRO A 364 11.74 3.23 -5.75
N MET A 365 10.62 2.58 -6.08
CA MET A 365 10.43 1.14 -5.92
C MET A 365 10.01 0.51 -7.25
N MET A 366 10.45 -0.73 -7.47
CA MET A 366 10.10 -1.54 -8.63
C MET A 366 9.51 -2.86 -8.16
N GLN A 367 8.29 -3.18 -8.56
CA GLN A 367 7.60 -4.39 -8.11
C GLN A 367 7.06 -5.20 -9.30
N PHE A 368 7.44 -6.47 -9.36
CA PHE A 368 6.83 -7.48 -10.24
C PHE A 368 5.78 -8.27 -9.47
N SER A 369 4.78 -8.79 -10.17
CA SER A 369 3.90 -9.84 -9.67
C SER A 369 3.68 -10.90 -10.73
N VAL A 370 3.27 -10.52 -11.95
CA VAL A 370 3.26 -11.46 -13.08
C VAL A 370 4.69 -11.95 -13.35
N ALA A 371 4.85 -13.24 -13.58
CA ALA A 371 6.11 -13.83 -14.02
C ALA A 371 6.42 -13.39 -15.47
N PRO A 372 7.43 -12.57 -15.73
CA PRO A 372 7.65 -12.03 -17.07
C PRO A 372 7.82 -13.11 -18.14
N TRP A 373 8.46 -14.24 -17.80
CA TRP A 373 8.66 -15.36 -18.73
C TRP A 373 7.39 -16.13 -19.08
N ARG A 374 6.29 -15.97 -18.32
CA ARG A 374 4.98 -16.56 -18.63
C ARG A 374 4.27 -15.78 -19.75
N VAL A 375 4.44 -14.46 -19.76
CA VAL A 375 3.69 -13.55 -20.63
C VAL A 375 4.54 -12.91 -21.74
N LEU A 376 5.86 -12.99 -21.66
CA LEU A 376 6.80 -12.39 -22.61
C LEU A 376 7.76 -13.43 -23.15
N GLY A 377 8.27 -13.19 -24.35
CA GLY A 377 9.32 -14.01 -24.95
C GLY A 377 10.42 -13.17 -25.58
N GLY A 378 11.57 -13.81 -25.86
CA GLY A 378 12.63 -13.25 -26.67
C GLY A 378 13.08 -11.85 -26.20
N ALA A 379 12.97 -10.87 -27.11
CA ALA A 379 13.45 -9.50 -26.89
C ALA A 379 12.70 -8.75 -25.79
N GLU A 380 11.41 -9.04 -25.57
CA GLU A 380 10.59 -8.40 -24.55
C GLU A 380 11.02 -8.81 -23.14
N LEU A 381 11.24 -10.13 -22.93
CA LEU A 381 11.73 -10.65 -21.67
C LEU A 381 13.12 -10.07 -21.35
N GLU A 382 14.00 -9.98 -22.35
CA GLU A 382 15.32 -9.39 -22.20
C GLU A 382 15.24 -7.89 -21.85
N ALA A 383 14.26 -7.15 -22.40
CA ALA A 383 14.03 -5.76 -22.04
C ALA A 383 13.61 -5.61 -20.56
N CYS A 384 12.76 -6.50 -20.04
CA CYS A 384 12.38 -6.52 -18.62
C CYS A 384 13.58 -6.85 -17.71
N ARG A 385 14.44 -7.82 -18.08
CA ARG A 385 15.69 -8.10 -17.34
C ARG A 385 16.60 -6.87 -17.27
N LYS A 386 16.77 -6.16 -18.39
CA LYS A 386 17.57 -4.92 -18.45
C LYS A 386 16.96 -3.82 -17.57
N ALA A 387 15.64 -3.70 -17.53
CA ALA A 387 14.96 -2.75 -16.65
C ALA A 387 15.21 -3.08 -15.17
N ALA A 388 15.08 -4.35 -14.77
CA ALA A 388 15.38 -4.79 -13.41
C ALA A 388 16.87 -4.56 -13.05
N ALA A 389 17.80 -4.89 -13.95
CA ALA A 389 19.22 -4.65 -13.75
C ALA A 389 19.60 -3.15 -13.72
N LEU A 390 18.85 -2.29 -14.40
CA LEU A 390 19.00 -0.84 -14.31
C LEU A 390 18.57 -0.34 -12.93
N HIS A 391 17.44 -0.78 -12.43
CA HIS A 391 16.93 -0.38 -11.11
C HIS A 391 17.96 -0.67 -10.00
N VAL A 392 18.59 -1.84 -10.02
CA VAL A 392 19.64 -2.21 -9.04
C VAL A 392 20.87 -1.30 -9.09
N LYS A 393 21.13 -0.65 -10.22
CA LYS A 393 22.31 0.23 -10.42
C LYS A 393 22.06 1.68 -10.04
N MET A 394 20.82 2.07 -9.85
CA MET A 394 20.43 3.45 -9.54
C MET A 394 20.44 3.74 -8.03
#